data_5cdf2d4a73773819ebab5319e4d7be45
#
_entry.id   5cdf2d4a73773819ebab5319e4d7be45
#
_cell.length_a   1.000
_cell.length_b   1.000
_cell.length_c   1.000
_cell.angle_alpha   90.00
_cell.angle_beta   90.00
_cell.angle_gamma   90.00
#
_symmetry.space_group_name_H-M   'P 1'
#
loop_
_entity.id
_entity.type
_entity.pdbx_description
1 polymer ?
#
loop_
_entity_poly.entity_id
_entity_poly.type
_entity_poly.pdbx_seq_one_letter_code
_entity_poly.pdbx_strand_id
1 'polypeptide(L)'
;VDGATLKAQGYDAIELPNGCICCTLSGTLQSALKNIKKDIDPDIIIVEPTGLALPHKVKELVEVSMIDPDAIYIIGVADVQRFEDLIKKKEDFFKMQMSKADFILINKMDLAKPGQIEEVTSWINKEFPGKPVMAISAKTDENIDKLYEMMR
;
A
#
# COMPACT_ATOMS: atom_id res chain seq x y z
N VAL A 1 12.73 9.22 -1.03
CA VAL A 1 12.20 10.61 -1.08
C VAL A 1 11.29 10.86 0.10
N ASP A 2 10.64 9.84 0.56
CA ASP A 2 9.45 10.02 1.38
C ASP A 2 9.73 10.03 2.88
N GLY A 3 10.75 9.29 3.36
CA GLY A 3 11.09 9.28 4.78
C GLY A 3 11.56 10.63 5.33
N ALA A 4 12.34 11.39 4.56
CA ALA A 4 12.75 12.75 4.97
C ALA A 4 11.55 13.71 5.02
N THR A 5 10.62 13.60 4.07
CA THR A 5 9.39 14.40 4.03
C THR A 5 8.47 14.07 5.21
N LEU A 6 8.27 12.78 5.50
CA LEU A 6 7.46 12.33 6.64
C LEU A 6 8.05 12.80 7.97
N LYS A 7 9.36 12.69 8.15
CA LYS A 7 10.05 13.21 9.35
C LYS A 7 9.87 14.72 9.51
N ALA A 8 9.96 15.47 8.41
CA ALA A 8 9.74 16.92 8.43
C ALA A 8 8.29 17.29 8.81
N GLN A 9 7.33 16.39 8.61
CA GLN A 9 5.93 16.52 9.01
C GLN A 9 5.64 16.00 10.43
N GLY A 10 6.67 15.52 11.14
CA GLY A 10 6.54 15.05 12.53
C GLY A 10 6.18 13.56 12.67
N TYR A 11 6.24 12.79 11.60
CA TYR A 11 6.03 11.34 11.67
C TYR A 11 7.33 10.58 11.94
N ASP A 12 7.25 9.50 12.70
CA ASP A 12 8.35 8.56 12.87
C ASP A 12 8.49 7.70 11.61
N ALA A 13 9.50 8.01 10.79
CA ALA A 13 9.77 7.30 9.56
C ALA A 13 11.15 6.66 9.58
N ILE A 14 11.24 5.37 9.25
CA ILE A 14 12.47 4.59 9.17
C ILE A 14 12.67 4.14 7.72
N GLU A 15 13.74 4.58 7.09
CA GLU A 15 14.12 4.12 5.76
C GLU A 15 15.01 2.88 5.90
N LEU A 16 14.61 1.79 5.25
CA LEU A 16 15.42 0.58 5.19
C LEU A 16 16.28 0.60 3.92
N PRO A 17 17.56 0.19 4.00
CA PRO A 17 18.43 0.16 2.84
C PRO A 17 17.89 -0.74 1.74
N ASN A 18 18.02 -0.29 0.48
CA ASN A 18 17.63 -1.07 -0.69
C ASN A 18 18.43 -2.38 -0.76
N GLY A 19 17.73 -3.51 -0.72
CA GLY A 19 18.32 -4.84 -0.86
C GLY A 19 17.34 -5.78 -1.55
N CYS A 20 17.86 -6.86 -2.16
CA CYS A 20 16.99 -7.91 -2.71
C CYS A 20 16.10 -8.49 -1.61
N ILE A 21 14.79 -8.50 -1.85
CA ILE A 21 13.71 -8.94 -0.93
C ILE A 21 13.98 -10.34 -0.34
N CYS A 22 14.81 -11.16 -1.00
CA CYS A 22 14.96 -12.57 -0.64
C CYS A 22 15.92 -12.89 0.52
N CYS A 23 16.93 -12.09 0.82
CA CYS A 23 17.93 -12.47 1.83
C CYS A 23 18.34 -11.36 2.81
N THR A 24 18.44 -10.11 2.38
CA THR A 24 18.94 -9.02 3.24
C THR A 24 17.81 -8.22 3.87
N LEU A 25 16.69 -8.07 3.16
CA LEU A 25 15.55 -7.28 3.62
C LEU A 25 14.77 -7.98 4.75
N SER A 26 14.72 -9.32 4.75
CA SER A 26 13.96 -10.07 5.77
C SER A 26 14.48 -9.81 7.18
N GLY A 27 15.77 -9.95 7.40
CA GLY A 27 16.37 -9.68 8.71
C GLY A 27 16.30 -8.21 9.11
N THR A 28 16.47 -7.29 8.14
CA THR A 28 16.42 -5.84 8.39
C THR A 28 15.00 -5.37 8.71
N LEU A 29 13.99 -5.81 7.97
CA LEU A 29 12.58 -5.46 8.22
C LEU A 29 12.12 -6.04 9.57
N GLN A 30 12.40 -7.31 9.85
CA GLN A 30 12.03 -7.93 11.12
C GLN A 30 12.67 -7.23 12.31
N SER A 31 13.97 -6.88 12.21
CA SER A 31 14.67 -6.15 13.27
C SER A 31 14.10 -4.75 13.46
N ALA A 32 13.80 -4.05 12.36
CA ALA A 32 13.17 -2.73 12.43
C ALA A 32 11.79 -2.80 13.10
N LEU A 33 10.93 -3.76 12.71
CA LEU A 33 9.61 -3.94 13.30
C LEU A 33 9.68 -4.25 14.80
N LYS A 34 10.62 -5.12 15.22
CA LYS A 34 10.85 -5.41 16.65
C LYS A 34 11.30 -4.18 17.43
N ASN A 35 12.20 -3.39 16.87
CA ASN A 35 12.65 -2.16 17.52
C ASN A 35 11.51 -1.13 17.60
N ILE A 36 10.73 -0.95 16.52
CA ILE A 36 9.55 -0.08 16.53
C ILE A 36 8.57 -0.51 17.62
N LYS A 37 8.24 -1.79 17.68
CA LYS A 37 7.32 -2.32 18.71
C LYS A 37 7.87 -2.12 20.12
N LYS A 38 9.18 -2.34 20.33
CA LYS A 38 9.81 -2.22 21.63
C LYS A 38 9.99 -0.77 22.09
N ASP A 39 10.43 0.11 21.19
CA ASP A 39 10.93 1.43 21.56
C ASP A 39 9.87 2.54 21.38
N ILE A 40 8.88 2.33 20.49
CA ILE A 40 7.84 3.31 20.14
C ILE A 40 6.46 2.79 20.51
N ASP A 41 6.18 1.50 20.26
CA ASP A 41 4.88 0.83 20.46
C ASP A 41 3.68 1.56 19.84
N PRO A 42 3.72 1.89 18.54
CA PRO A 42 2.68 2.67 17.90
C PRO A 42 1.40 1.87 17.67
N ASP A 43 0.25 2.54 17.57
CA ASP A 43 -1.04 1.94 17.22
C ASP A 43 -1.08 1.42 15.79
N ILE A 44 -0.36 2.07 14.85
CA ILE A 44 -0.34 1.71 13.43
C ILE A 44 1.09 1.75 12.90
N ILE A 45 1.47 0.72 12.15
CA ILE A 45 2.71 0.68 11.37
C ILE A 45 2.35 0.59 9.88
N ILE A 46 2.80 1.56 9.10
CA ILE A 46 2.64 1.56 7.66
C ILE A 46 3.96 1.13 7.02
N VAL A 47 3.92 0.09 6.19
CA VAL A 47 5.07 -0.42 5.45
C VAL A 47 4.89 -0.10 3.97
N GLU A 48 5.72 0.77 3.42
CA GLU A 48 5.76 1.05 1.98
C GLU A 48 6.92 0.29 1.34
N PRO A 49 6.66 -0.79 0.60
CA PRO A 49 7.71 -1.49 -0.14
C PRO A 49 8.06 -0.74 -1.44
N THR A 50 9.22 -1.05 -2.01
CA THR A 50 9.56 -0.55 -3.35
C THR A 50 8.55 -1.03 -4.40
N GLY A 51 8.36 -0.25 -5.48
CA GLY A 51 7.37 -0.53 -6.52
C GLY A 51 7.54 -1.86 -7.27
N LEU A 52 8.66 -2.58 -7.06
CA LEU A 52 8.89 -3.92 -7.63
C LEU A 52 8.59 -5.06 -6.63
N ALA A 53 8.33 -4.73 -5.38
CA ALA A 53 8.06 -5.72 -4.35
C ALA A 53 6.68 -6.36 -4.52
N LEU A 54 6.59 -7.62 -4.10
CA LEU A 54 5.30 -8.31 -4.00
C LEU A 54 4.74 -8.11 -2.59
N PRO A 55 3.60 -7.43 -2.42
CA PRO A 55 3.09 -7.07 -1.10
C PRO A 55 2.86 -8.28 -0.17
N HIS A 56 2.41 -9.41 -0.71
CA HIS A 56 2.22 -10.63 0.09
C HIS A 56 3.53 -11.18 0.70
N LYS A 57 4.67 -10.99 0.02
CA LYS A 57 5.96 -11.37 0.59
C LYS A 57 6.36 -10.47 1.75
N VAL A 58 6.00 -9.19 1.68
CA VAL A 58 6.18 -8.28 2.82
C VAL A 58 5.28 -8.69 3.98
N LYS A 59 4.01 -9.03 3.72
CA LYS A 59 3.07 -9.53 4.74
C LYS A 59 3.61 -10.79 5.44
N GLU A 60 4.11 -11.77 4.69
CA GLU A 60 4.74 -12.97 5.26
C GLU A 60 5.91 -12.60 6.21
N LEU A 61 6.73 -11.60 5.86
CA LEU A 61 7.82 -11.13 6.72
C LEU A 61 7.33 -10.44 8.00
N VAL A 62 6.23 -9.70 7.92
CA VAL A 62 5.58 -9.09 9.09
C VAL A 62 5.04 -10.17 10.01
N GLU A 63 4.33 -11.16 9.48
CA GLU A 63 3.75 -12.29 10.24
C GLU A 63 4.80 -13.06 11.03
N VAL A 64 6.00 -13.29 10.45
CA VAL A 64 7.09 -13.99 11.14
C VAL A 64 7.96 -13.07 12.01
N SER A 65 7.68 -11.77 12.06
CA SER A 65 8.46 -10.80 12.86
C SER A 65 8.18 -10.90 14.36
N MET A 66 7.13 -11.64 14.77
CA MET A 66 6.73 -11.81 16.18
C MET A 66 6.36 -10.50 16.89
N ILE A 67 5.82 -9.52 16.15
CA ILE A 67 5.27 -8.28 16.73
C ILE A 67 3.79 -8.39 17.11
N ASP A 68 3.14 -9.49 16.72
CA ASP A 68 1.77 -9.88 17.06
C ASP A 68 0.74 -8.75 16.84
N PRO A 69 0.57 -8.25 15.58
CA PRO A 69 -0.40 -7.21 15.30
C PRO A 69 -1.84 -7.76 15.32
N ASP A 70 -2.81 -6.95 15.75
CA ASP A 70 -4.24 -7.31 15.73
C ASP A 70 -4.75 -7.58 14.31
N ALA A 71 -4.27 -6.84 13.32
CA ALA A 71 -4.61 -7.01 11.91
C ALA A 71 -3.45 -6.61 10.99
N ILE A 72 -3.39 -7.22 9.80
CA ILE A 72 -2.46 -6.85 8.72
C ILE A 72 -3.24 -6.73 7.43
N TYR A 73 -3.26 -5.54 6.84
CA TYR A 73 -3.91 -5.26 5.57
C TYR A 73 -2.89 -5.01 4.46
N ILE A 74 -3.14 -5.55 3.28
CA ILE A 74 -2.46 -5.19 2.04
C ILE A 74 -3.37 -4.22 1.28
N ILE A 75 -2.92 -2.98 1.14
CA ILE A 75 -3.64 -1.94 0.41
C ILE A 75 -3.02 -1.79 -0.97
N GLY A 76 -3.78 -2.10 -2.02
CA GLY A 76 -3.40 -1.80 -3.39
C GLY A 76 -3.73 -0.34 -3.71
N VAL A 77 -2.80 0.40 -4.32
CA VAL A 77 -3.04 1.79 -4.73
C VAL A 77 -2.83 1.94 -6.22
N ALA A 78 -3.88 2.34 -6.95
CA ALA A 78 -3.85 2.66 -8.36
C ALA A 78 -3.92 4.18 -8.56
N ASP A 79 -3.03 4.74 -9.38
CA ASP A 79 -3.08 6.16 -9.79
C ASP A 79 -4.03 6.29 -10.98
N VAL A 80 -5.15 7.00 -10.80
CA VAL A 80 -6.16 7.16 -11.85
C VAL A 80 -5.60 7.75 -13.14
N GLN A 81 -4.66 8.68 -13.07
CA GLN A 81 -4.08 9.33 -14.25
C GLN A 81 -3.16 8.41 -15.06
N ARG A 82 -2.47 7.50 -14.37
CA ARG A 82 -1.50 6.57 -14.99
C ARG A 82 -2.08 5.20 -15.28
N PHE A 83 -3.31 4.93 -14.89
CA PHE A 83 -3.90 3.60 -14.94
C PHE A 83 -3.93 3.04 -16.35
N GLU A 84 -4.44 3.78 -17.32
CA GLU A 84 -4.53 3.35 -18.73
C GLU A 84 -3.16 2.98 -19.31
N ASP A 85 -2.16 3.84 -19.11
CA ASP A 85 -0.80 3.59 -19.56
C ASP A 85 -0.16 2.40 -18.86
N LEU A 86 -0.44 2.23 -17.57
CA LEU A 86 0.07 1.11 -16.77
C LEU A 86 -0.51 -0.21 -17.26
N ILE A 87 -1.81 -0.28 -17.50
CA ILE A 87 -2.46 -1.49 -18.02
C ILE A 87 -1.97 -1.81 -19.42
N LYS A 88 -1.86 -0.84 -20.32
CA LYS A 88 -1.32 -1.09 -21.66
C LYS A 88 0.10 -1.65 -21.67
N LYS A 89 0.93 -1.29 -20.70
CA LYS A 89 2.36 -1.64 -20.69
C LYS A 89 2.72 -2.78 -19.75
N LYS A 90 1.97 -2.96 -18.65
CA LYS A 90 2.35 -3.83 -17.53
C LYS A 90 1.14 -4.46 -16.82
N GLU A 91 0.12 -4.85 -17.57
CA GLU A 91 -1.13 -5.40 -17.02
C GLU A 91 -0.87 -6.59 -16.08
N ASP A 92 -0.09 -7.59 -16.52
CA ASP A 92 0.19 -8.79 -15.72
C ASP A 92 0.91 -8.45 -14.41
N PHE A 93 1.82 -7.49 -14.47
CA PHE A 93 2.53 -7.03 -13.26
C PHE A 93 1.59 -6.33 -12.29
N PHE A 94 0.71 -5.46 -12.79
CA PHE A 94 -0.32 -4.82 -11.98
C PHE A 94 -1.26 -5.86 -11.35
N LYS A 95 -1.73 -6.82 -12.14
CA LYS A 95 -2.56 -7.93 -11.64
C LYS A 95 -1.87 -8.73 -10.54
N MET A 96 -0.61 -9.04 -10.73
CA MET A 96 0.18 -9.76 -9.73
C MET A 96 0.30 -8.97 -8.42
N GLN A 97 0.58 -7.68 -8.48
CA GLN A 97 0.66 -6.82 -7.28
C GLN A 97 -0.68 -6.68 -6.55
N MET A 98 -1.79 -6.52 -7.29
CA MET A 98 -3.13 -6.31 -6.72
C MET A 98 -3.83 -7.60 -6.29
N SER A 99 -3.38 -8.76 -6.79
CA SER A 99 -4.04 -10.06 -6.55
C SER A 99 -4.23 -10.40 -5.07
N LYS A 100 -3.32 -10.00 -4.22
CA LYS A 100 -3.32 -10.27 -2.78
C LYS A 100 -3.69 -9.05 -1.93
N ALA A 101 -4.08 -7.93 -2.55
CA ALA A 101 -4.60 -6.80 -1.80
C ALA A 101 -5.92 -7.16 -1.10
N ASP A 102 -6.10 -6.71 0.11
CA ASP A 102 -7.36 -6.86 0.86
C ASP A 102 -8.40 -5.89 0.31
N PHE A 103 -7.97 -4.70 -0.13
CA PHE A 103 -8.78 -3.73 -0.87
C PHE A 103 -7.90 -2.87 -1.79
N ILE A 104 -8.53 -2.22 -2.78
CA ILE A 104 -7.83 -1.42 -3.79
C ILE A 104 -8.34 0.03 -3.75
N LEU A 105 -7.40 0.96 -3.62
CA LEU A 105 -7.68 2.39 -3.69
C LEU A 105 -7.36 2.94 -5.07
N ILE A 106 -8.27 3.75 -5.62
CA ILE A 106 -8.03 4.56 -6.81
C ILE A 106 -7.71 5.96 -6.33
N ASN A 107 -6.42 6.30 -6.28
CA ASN A 107 -5.96 7.58 -5.76
C ASN A 107 -5.92 8.67 -6.86
N LYS A 108 -5.85 9.92 -6.41
CA LYS A 108 -5.87 11.14 -7.23
C LYS A 108 -7.19 11.37 -7.96
N MET A 109 -8.30 11.01 -7.31
CA MET A 109 -9.63 11.23 -7.89
C MET A 109 -9.90 12.71 -8.20
N ASP A 110 -9.25 13.62 -7.47
CA ASP A 110 -9.27 15.07 -7.72
C ASP A 110 -8.73 15.49 -9.11
N LEU A 111 -7.97 14.62 -9.75
CA LEU A 111 -7.39 14.82 -11.08
C LEU A 111 -8.04 13.95 -12.17
N ALA A 112 -9.09 13.19 -11.84
CA ALA A 112 -9.75 12.29 -12.76
C ALA A 112 -10.56 13.07 -13.81
N LYS A 113 -10.57 12.55 -15.03
CA LYS A 113 -11.48 13.02 -16.07
C LYS A 113 -12.90 12.48 -15.83
N PRO A 114 -13.94 13.15 -16.36
CA PRO A 114 -15.30 12.62 -16.29
C PRO A 114 -15.38 11.17 -16.78
N GLY A 115 -15.99 10.29 -15.98
CA GLY A 115 -16.15 8.86 -16.30
C GLY A 115 -14.91 7.98 -16.02
N GLN A 116 -13.75 8.57 -15.78
CA GLN A 116 -12.49 7.81 -15.64
C GLN A 116 -12.46 6.93 -14.38
N ILE A 117 -13.03 7.40 -13.26
CA ILE A 117 -13.11 6.61 -12.03
C ILE A 117 -13.99 5.38 -12.23
N GLU A 118 -15.13 5.55 -12.89
CA GLU A 118 -16.07 4.48 -13.22
C GLU A 118 -15.42 3.42 -14.13
N GLU A 119 -14.66 3.86 -15.14
CA GLU A 119 -13.91 2.97 -16.04
C GLU A 119 -12.87 2.14 -15.28
N VAL A 120 -12.05 2.80 -14.46
CA VAL A 120 -11.03 2.14 -13.64
C VAL A 120 -11.68 1.18 -12.64
N THR A 121 -12.74 1.62 -11.96
CA THR A 121 -13.49 0.79 -11.00
C THR A 121 -14.06 -0.44 -11.70
N SER A 122 -14.67 -0.28 -12.87
CA SER A 122 -15.26 -1.38 -13.65
C SER A 122 -14.19 -2.39 -14.06
N TRP A 123 -13.02 -1.91 -14.52
CA TRP A 123 -11.91 -2.76 -14.88
C TRP A 123 -11.41 -3.56 -13.65
N ILE A 124 -11.20 -2.89 -12.51
CA ILE A 124 -10.73 -3.54 -11.28
C ILE A 124 -11.74 -4.58 -10.79
N ASN A 125 -13.03 -4.27 -10.77
CA ASN A 125 -14.08 -5.21 -10.34
C ASN A 125 -14.17 -6.44 -11.24
N LYS A 126 -13.91 -6.29 -12.53
CA LYS A 126 -13.86 -7.40 -13.50
C LYS A 126 -12.66 -8.32 -13.23
N GLU A 127 -11.49 -7.75 -12.99
CA GLU A 127 -10.24 -8.52 -12.82
C GLU A 127 -10.09 -9.09 -11.39
N PHE A 128 -10.69 -8.42 -10.40
CA PHE A 128 -10.61 -8.80 -8.98
C PHE A 128 -12.00 -8.84 -8.35
N PRO A 129 -12.87 -9.77 -8.76
CA PRO A 129 -14.24 -9.82 -8.27
C PRO A 129 -14.29 -10.01 -6.75
N GLY A 130 -15.15 -9.23 -6.10
CA GLY A 130 -15.35 -9.27 -4.65
C GLY A 130 -14.33 -8.49 -3.81
N LYS A 131 -13.30 -7.87 -4.40
CA LYS A 131 -12.44 -6.97 -3.67
C LYS A 131 -13.10 -5.60 -3.49
N PRO A 132 -13.10 -5.04 -2.28
CA PRO A 132 -13.54 -3.66 -2.07
C PRO A 132 -12.67 -2.68 -2.86
N VAL A 133 -13.31 -1.75 -3.56
CA VAL A 133 -12.64 -0.70 -4.34
C VAL A 133 -13.17 0.66 -3.91
N MET A 134 -12.29 1.61 -3.69
CA MET A 134 -12.66 2.97 -3.28
C MET A 134 -11.81 4.00 -4.01
N ALA A 135 -12.45 5.05 -4.52
CA ALA A 135 -11.75 6.23 -5.02
C ALA A 135 -11.47 7.21 -3.87
N ILE A 136 -10.24 7.68 -3.82
CA ILE A 136 -9.76 8.64 -2.81
C ILE A 136 -8.94 9.76 -3.45
N SER A 137 -8.76 10.85 -2.72
CA SER A 137 -7.68 11.80 -2.97
C SER A 137 -6.87 12.01 -1.69
N ALA A 138 -5.67 11.45 -1.66
CA ALA A 138 -4.75 11.68 -0.56
C ALA A 138 -4.27 13.15 -0.47
N LYS A 139 -4.46 13.94 -1.53
CA LYS A 139 -4.09 15.36 -1.57
C LYS A 139 -5.15 16.26 -0.95
N THR A 140 -6.42 15.93 -1.13
CA THR A 140 -7.56 16.74 -0.68
C THR A 140 -8.31 16.12 0.48
N ASP A 141 -7.80 14.99 1.02
CA ASP A 141 -8.41 14.18 2.07
C ASP A 141 -9.79 13.59 1.72
N GLU A 142 -10.16 13.61 0.44
CA GLU A 142 -11.46 13.09 -0.01
C GLU A 142 -11.54 11.57 0.16
N ASN A 143 -12.58 11.11 0.87
CA ASN A 143 -12.84 9.72 1.26
C ASN A 143 -11.78 9.06 2.18
N ILE A 144 -10.87 9.82 2.77
CA ILE A 144 -9.88 9.26 3.71
C ILE A 144 -10.54 8.72 4.98
N ASP A 145 -11.56 9.42 5.51
CA ASP A 145 -12.32 8.95 6.68
C ASP A 145 -12.95 7.57 6.44
N LYS A 146 -13.49 7.32 5.23
CA LYS A 146 -14.06 6.03 4.86
C LYS A 146 -12.99 4.92 4.79
N LEU A 147 -11.75 5.27 4.42
CA LEU A 147 -10.65 4.32 4.46
C LEU A 147 -10.37 3.85 5.89
N TYR A 148 -10.38 4.76 6.86
CA TYR A 148 -10.22 4.39 8.27
C TYR A 148 -11.36 3.48 8.76
N GLU A 149 -12.59 3.73 8.33
CA GLU A 149 -13.72 2.88 8.68
C GLU A 149 -13.60 1.45 8.11
N MET A 150 -13.00 1.29 6.93
CA MET A 150 -12.77 -0.03 6.31
C MET A 150 -11.69 -0.86 7.03
N MET A 151 -10.80 -0.21 7.78
CA MET A 151 -9.71 -0.87 8.49
C MET A 151 -10.03 -1.20 9.95
N ARG A 152 -11.20 -0.81 10.43
CA ARG A 152 -11.70 -1.13 11.78
C ARG A 152 -12.50 -2.41 11.79
#